data_4ad77f7407bea33464466cd657abb8af
#
_entry.id   4ad77f7407bea33464466cd657abb8af
#
_cell.length_a   1.000
_cell.length_b   1.000
_cell.length_c   1.000
_cell.angle_alpha   90.00
_cell.angle_beta   90.00
_cell.angle_gamma   90.00
#
_symmetry.space_group_name_H-M   'P 1'
#
loop_
_entity.id
_entity.type
_entity.pdbx_description
1 polymer ?
#
loop_
_entity_poly.entity_id
_entity_poly.type
_entity_poly.pdbx_seq_one_letter_code
_entity_poly.pdbx_strand_id
1 'polypeptide(L)'
;MMCRKIVILAMVLLLPLSMSAQKRKKRAAKKPVVEVPQEDPRITSMREMTQQIIIIDSIVADKDQLLSELRLSDETGRIVSSREFLGKGDSTTVFINEMDNKAYFSQPDDSLHQQLCTSDLLGDEWCKPQSLQGISEGISESAYPFMMADGLTFYFAGKGEESIGGYDIFMTRYDARSNSFLKPENIGMPFNSEANDYLFAIDEYAHIGYFVSDRRQPEGKACLYIFIPQSSRKTYDPIVYTPAEIRGFADISSIADTWGNGEERSAALARYQAISINSLKGTNTDAQPDDNTVASLELVINDALTYSSAKDFRSREAAVLYKHLIETRQQRCTLNGQLKKSRNYYFKATGAEKQSLSREILQAETEVIQLNSRIHTLEKETRNAEIKVIN
;
A
#
# COMPACT_ATOMS: atom_id res chain seq x y z
N MET A 1 51.09 68.69 -52.64
CA MET A 1 50.72 69.11 -54.01
C MET A 1 49.21 68.89 -54.13
N MET A 2 48.55 70.05 -54.33
CA MET A 2 47.33 70.32 -55.10
C MET A 2 46.19 69.35 -55.02
N CYS A 3 45.19 69.69 -54.24
CA CYS A 3 44.04 70.55 -54.59
C CYS A 3 43.21 70.06 -55.82
N ARG A 4 42.00 69.63 -55.55
CA ARG A 4 40.88 70.07 -56.41
C ARG A 4 39.54 69.85 -55.67
N LYS A 5 38.89 70.95 -55.34
CA LYS A 5 37.50 71.05 -54.89
C LYS A 5 36.59 70.83 -56.11
N ILE A 6 35.55 70.03 -55.95
CA ILE A 6 34.40 70.01 -56.83
C ILE A 6 33.18 70.36 -56.04
N VAL A 7 32.60 71.49 -56.38
CA VAL A 7 31.30 71.96 -55.87
C VAL A 7 30.23 71.33 -56.72
N ILE A 8 29.27 70.61 -56.15
CA ILE A 8 28.07 70.22 -56.90
C ILE A 8 26.88 70.92 -56.27
N LEU A 9 26.24 71.70 -57.11
CA LEU A 9 25.06 72.49 -56.88
C LEU A 9 23.84 71.61 -56.69
N ALA A 10 23.17 71.74 -55.53
CA ALA A 10 21.92 71.02 -55.24
C ALA A 10 20.73 71.82 -55.73
N MET A 11 20.02 71.27 -56.70
CA MET A 11 18.77 71.81 -57.23
C MET A 11 17.61 71.30 -56.37
N VAL A 12 16.98 72.20 -55.61
CA VAL A 12 15.84 71.90 -54.76
C VAL A 12 14.56 71.89 -55.60
N LEU A 13 13.97 70.76 -55.80
CA LEU A 13 12.62 70.58 -56.39
C LEU A 13 11.58 70.51 -55.26
N LEU A 14 10.81 71.56 -55.10
CA LEU A 14 9.64 71.63 -54.25
C LEU A 14 8.47 70.89 -54.90
N LEU A 15 8.07 69.76 -54.31
CA LEU A 15 6.81 69.06 -54.58
C LEU A 15 5.84 69.21 -53.42
N PRO A 16 4.56 69.46 -53.69
CA PRO A 16 3.58 69.65 -52.60
C PRO A 16 3.22 68.32 -51.89
N LEU A 17 3.41 68.32 -50.63
CA LEU A 17 2.98 67.21 -49.80
C LEU A 17 1.47 67.25 -49.58
N SER A 18 0.74 66.36 -50.24
CA SER A 18 -0.67 66.04 -49.90
C SER A 18 -0.68 65.15 -48.69
N MET A 19 -1.06 65.67 -47.52
CA MET A 19 -1.27 64.93 -46.28
C MET A 19 -2.55 64.07 -46.34
N SER A 20 -2.43 62.78 -46.69
CA SER A 20 -3.45 61.80 -46.49
C SER A 20 -3.42 61.37 -45.02
N ALA A 21 -4.40 61.79 -44.26
CA ALA A 21 -4.58 61.32 -42.89
C ALA A 21 -5.05 59.84 -42.89
N GLN A 22 -4.10 58.87 -42.86
CA GLN A 22 -4.43 57.46 -42.58
C GLN A 22 -4.77 57.32 -41.12
N LYS A 23 -6.05 57.06 -40.81
CA LYS A 23 -6.52 56.60 -39.51
C LYS A 23 -5.85 55.25 -39.20
N ARG A 24 -4.76 55.26 -38.41
CA ARG A 24 -4.20 54.03 -37.82
C ARG A 24 -5.24 53.44 -36.90
N LYS A 25 -5.95 52.36 -37.35
CA LYS A 25 -6.69 51.47 -36.45
C LYS A 25 -5.67 50.88 -35.46
N LYS A 26 -5.76 51.27 -34.19
CA LYS A 26 -5.04 50.59 -33.10
C LYS A 26 -5.46 49.13 -33.14
N ARG A 27 -4.60 48.26 -33.63
CA ARG A 27 -4.72 46.80 -33.39
C ARG A 27 -4.62 46.62 -31.88
N ALA A 28 -5.72 46.22 -31.25
CA ALA A 28 -5.71 45.77 -29.88
C ALA A 28 -4.68 44.64 -29.79
N ALA A 29 -3.67 44.80 -28.96
CA ALA A 29 -2.73 43.74 -28.66
C ALA A 29 -3.54 42.57 -28.11
N LYS A 30 -3.57 41.45 -28.81
CA LYS A 30 -4.06 40.19 -28.27
C LYS A 30 -3.21 39.93 -27.02
N LYS A 31 -3.84 39.89 -25.83
CA LYS A 31 -3.20 39.36 -24.63
C LYS A 31 -2.64 37.97 -24.99
N PRO A 32 -1.40 37.66 -24.58
CA PRO A 32 -0.89 36.32 -24.78
C PRO A 32 -1.89 35.37 -24.15
N VAL A 33 -2.43 34.45 -24.95
CA VAL A 33 -3.18 33.28 -24.41
C VAL A 33 -2.11 32.51 -23.68
N VAL A 34 -2.16 32.53 -22.36
CA VAL A 34 -1.40 31.61 -21.54
C VAL A 34 -2.02 30.23 -21.88
N GLU A 35 -1.32 29.47 -22.72
CA GLU A 35 -1.66 28.05 -22.90
C GLU A 35 -1.53 27.42 -21.53
N VAL A 36 -2.64 27.14 -20.89
CA VAL A 36 -2.69 26.27 -19.71
C VAL A 36 -2.22 24.91 -20.20
N PRO A 37 -1.13 24.34 -19.64
CA PRO A 37 -0.69 23.02 -20.02
C PRO A 37 -1.90 22.06 -19.94
N GLN A 38 -2.19 21.37 -21.03
CA GLN A 38 -3.28 20.41 -21.05
C GLN A 38 -2.86 19.25 -20.15
N GLU A 39 -3.61 19.02 -19.06
CA GLU A 39 -3.36 17.91 -18.12
C GLU A 39 -3.45 16.58 -18.87
N ASP A 40 -2.63 15.59 -18.49
CA ASP A 40 -2.70 14.24 -19.07
C ASP A 40 -4.12 13.69 -18.88
N PRO A 41 -4.81 13.26 -19.94
CA PRO A 41 -6.16 12.70 -19.84
C PRO A 41 -6.28 11.52 -18.88
N ARG A 42 -5.19 10.76 -18.67
CA ARG A 42 -5.13 9.65 -17.72
C ARG A 42 -5.29 10.14 -16.28
N ILE A 43 -4.58 11.23 -15.93
CA ILE A 43 -4.67 11.85 -14.59
C ILE A 43 -6.08 12.37 -14.35
N THR A 44 -6.69 13.02 -15.34
CA THR A 44 -8.07 13.49 -15.23
C THR A 44 -9.04 12.33 -14.98
N SER A 45 -8.92 11.24 -15.77
CA SER A 45 -9.77 10.06 -15.61
C SER A 45 -9.57 9.36 -14.26
N MET A 46 -8.31 9.20 -13.80
CA MET A 46 -8.03 8.62 -12.48
C MET A 46 -8.58 9.48 -11.35
N ARG A 47 -8.52 10.80 -11.49
CA ARG A 47 -9.08 11.75 -10.50
C ARG A 47 -10.59 11.62 -10.38
N GLU A 48 -11.30 11.49 -11.50
CA GLU A 48 -12.76 11.26 -11.49
C GLU A 48 -13.12 9.93 -10.82
N MET A 49 -12.23 8.95 -10.87
CA MET A 49 -12.38 7.64 -10.27
C MET A 49 -11.70 7.50 -8.89
N THR A 50 -11.42 8.64 -8.23
CA THR A 50 -10.78 8.66 -6.90
C THR A 50 -11.57 7.82 -5.90
N GLN A 51 -10.87 6.89 -5.26
CA GLN A 51 -11.45 6.02 -4.24
C GLN A 51 -11.69 6.79 -2.93
N GLN A 52 -12.85 6.58 -2.32
CA GLN A 52 -13.10 7.04 -0.95
C GLN A 52 -12.26 6.24 0.02
N ILE A 53 -11.50 6.92 0.86
CA ILE A 53 -10.73 6.33 1.96
C ILE A 53 -10.88 7.20 3.20
N ILE A 54 -10.62 6.62 4.37
CA ILE A 54 -10.50 7.38 5.62
C ILE A 54 -9.05 7.24 6.08
N ILE A 55 -8.30 8.35 6.02
CA ILE A 55 -6.92 8.40 6.49
C ILE A 55 -6.95 8.75 7.98
N ILE A 56 -6.54 7.82 8.84
CA ILE A 56 -6.62 8.00 10.29
C ILE A 56 -5.46 8.81 10.84
N ASP A 57 -4.28 8.69 10.22
CA ASP A 57 -3.06 9.42 10.62
C ASP A 57 -2.06 9.48 9.46
N SER A 58 -1.04 10.34 9.60
CA SER A 58 0.06 10.44 8.64
C SER A 58 1.37 10.81 9.36
N ILE A 59 2.46 10.16 8.96
CA ILE A 59 3.80 10.31 9.56
C ILE A 59 4.78 10.68 8.46
N VAL A 60 5.47 11.83 8.60
CA VAL A 60 6.54 12.25 7.70
C VAL A 60 7.89 11.94 8.35
N ALA A 61 8.71 11.14 7.66
CA ALA A 61 10.03 10.76 8.13
C ALA A 61 11.01 10.62 6.94
N ASP A 62 12.28 10.39 7.24
CA ASP A 62 13.25 9.99 6.24
C ASP A 62 12.88 8.61 5.67
N LYS A 63 13.06 8.42 4.37
CA LYS A 63 12.64 7.18 3.68
C LYS A 63 13.15 5.90 4.35
N ASP A 64 14.38 5.94 4.87
CA ASP A 64 14.99 4.81 5.57
C ASP A 64 14.38 4.52 6.95
N GLN A 65 13.68 5.49 7.54
CA GLN A 65 13.07 5.37 8.88
C GLN A 65 11.59 4.99 8.82
N LEU A 66 10.92 5.15 7.67
CA LEU A 66 9.49 4.89 7.55
C LEU A 66 9.09 3.47 7.88
N LEU A 67 9.97 2.48 7.62
CA LEU A 67 9.69 1.08 7.95
C LEU A 67 9.56 0.84 9.45
N SER A 68 10.24 1.63 10.30
CA SER A 68 10.14 1.51 11.76
C SER A 68 8.78 2.00 12.29
N GLU A 69 8.06 2.80 11.51
CA GLU A 69 6.74 3.30 11.84
C GLU A 69 5.61 2.36 11.35
N LEU A 70 5.95 1.40 10.48
CA LEU A 70 5.00 0.46 9.92
C LEU A 70 4.77 -0.69 10.89
N ARG A 71 3.52 -0.95 11.23
CA ARG A 71 3.13 -1.92 12.25
C ARG A 71 2.13 -2.90 11.66
N LEU A 72 2.60 -4.10 11.41
CA LEU A 72 1.78 -5.20 10.93
C LEU A 72 1.60 -6.22 12.07
N SER A 73 0.44 -6.84 12.12
CA SER A 73 0.22 -8.01 12.98
C SER A 73 1.08 -9.19 12.49
N ASP A 74 1.47 -10.05 13.41
CA ASP A 74 2.27 -11.25 13.07
C ASP A 74 1.56 -12.16 12.04
N GLU A 75 0.23 -12.11 12.01
CA GLU A 75 -0.60 -12.86 11.06
C GLU A 75 -0.57 -12.31 9.63
N THR A 76 -0.16 -11.07 9.46
CA THR A 76 -0.02 -10.45 8.13
C THR A 76 1.34 -10.74 7.53
N GLY A 77 2.34 -11.09 8.34
CA GLY A 77 3.74 -11.16 7.96
C GLY A 77 4.48 -9.88 8.29
N ARG A 78 5.65 -9.70 7.73
CA ARG A 78 6.50 -8.55 8.06
C ARG A 78 7.20 -7.94 6.85
N ILE A 79 7.44 -6.64 6.94
CA ILE A 79 8.20 -5.90 5.94
C ILE A 79 9.52 -5.47 6.58
N VAL A 80 10.62 -5.81 5.93
CA VAL A 80 11.98 -5.45 6.37
C VAL A 80 12.73 -4.73 5.24
N SER A 81 13.85 -4.10 5.55
CA SER A 81 14.67 -3.49 4.51
C SER A 81 15.42 -4.55 3.69
N SER A 82 15.64 -4.31 2.40
CA SER A 82 16.47 -5.18 1.56
C SER A 82 17.89 -5.31 2.13
N ARG A 83 18.40 -4.26 2.75
CA ARG A 83 19.73 -4.29 3.41
C ARG A 83 19.78 -5.26 4.58
N GLU A 84 18.72 -5.32 5.39
CA GLU A 84 18.62 -6.26 6.52
C GLU A 84 18.51 -7.71 6.03
N PHE A 85 17.70 -7.97 5.02
CA PHE A 85 17.45 -9.32 4.52
C PHE A 85 18.55 -9.87 3.64
N LEU A 86 19.07 -9.08 2.69
CA LEU A 86 20.09 -9.50 1.71
C LEU A 86 21.53 -9.20 2.18
N GLY A 87 21.72 -8.49 3.29
CA GLY A 87 23.04 -8.01 3.75
C GLY A 87 23.66 -6.94 2.84
N LYS A 88 22.99 -6.57 1.76
CA LYS A 88 23.35 -5.56 0.75
C LYS A 88 22.08 -5.11 0.05
N GLY A 89 22.12 -4.02 -0.64
CA GLY A 89 20.97 -3.55 -1.42
C GLY A 89 20.71 -2.06 -1.24
N ASP A 90 19.71 -1.61 -1.93
CA ASP A 90 19.17 -0.26 -1.90
C ASP A 90 18.11 -0.08 -0.80
N SER A 91 17.40 1.03 -0.84
CA SER A 91 16.33 1.38 0.11
C SER A 91 15.00 0.69 -0.20
N THR A 92 14.99 -0.43 -0.94
CA THR A 92 13.76 -1.19 -1.20
C THR A 92 13.39 -2.10 -0.02
N THR A 93 12.22 -2.72 -0.10
CA THR A 93 11.70 -3.55 0.97
C THR A 93 11.60 -5.02 0.56
N VAL A 94 11.56 -5.88 1.56
CA VAL A 94 11.29 -7.30 1.46
C VAL A 94 10.04 -7.59 2.28
N PHE A 95 9.05 -8.23 1.68
CA PHE A 95 7.92 -8.79 2.40
C PHE A 95 8.20 -10.26 2.70
N ILE A 96 8.02 -10.65 3.94
CA ILE A 96 8.14 -12.04 4.40
C ILE A 96 6.78 -12.44 4.95
N ASN A 97 6.25 -13.58 4.49
CA ASN A 97 4.94 -14.05 4.90
C ASN A 97 4.89 -14.40 6.39
N GLU A 98 3.67 -14.61 6.90
CA GLU A 98 3.38 -14.92 8.30
C GLU A 98 4.01 -16.22 8.80
N MET A 99 4.36 -17.13 7.89
CA MET A 99 5.04 -18.40 8.21
C MET A 99 6.57 -18.27 8.23
N ASP A 100 7.12 -17.09 7.94
CA ASP A 100 8.56 -16.82 7.81
C ASP A 100 9.29 -17.76 6.81
N ASN A 101 8.58 -18.33 5.83
CA ASN A 101 9.13 -19.32 4.91
C ASN A 101 9.11 -18.89 3.44
N LYS A 102 8.53 -17.73 3.12
CA LYS A 102 8.49 -17.17 1.77
C LYS A 102 8.76 -15.67 1.79
N ALA A 103 9.70 -15.24 0.99
CA ALA A 103 10.06 -13.83 0.84
C ALA A 103 9.79 -13.35 -0.58
N TYR A 104 9.32 -12.09 -0.68
CA TYR A 104 9.17 -11.35 -1.93
C TYR A 104 10.02 -10.09 -1.84
N PHE A 105 10.80 -9.80 -2.86
CA PHE A 105 11.73 -8.67 -2.88
C PHE A 105 12.11 -8.31 -4.31
N SER A 106 12.79 -7.19 -4.49
CA SER A 106 13.31 -6.79 -5.80
C SER A 106 14.83 -7.02 -5.88
N GLN A 107 15.27 -7.36 -7.08
CA GLN A 107 16.68 -7.42 -7.44
C GLN A 107 16.91 -6.74 -8.80
N PRO A 108 18.08 -6.12 -9.02
CA PRO A 108 18.40 -5.57 -10.32
C PRO A 108 18.57 -6.69 -11.35
N ASP A 109 18.00 -6.50 -12.53
CA ASP A 109 18.26 -7.30 -13.72
C ASP A 109 19.60 -6.93 -14.37
N ASP A 110 19.90 -7.53 -15.52
CA ASP A 110 21.14 -7.26 -16.29
C ASP A 110 21.25 -5.78 -16.76
N SER A 111 20.12 -5.07 -16.81
CA SER A 111 20.02 -3.64 -17.17
C SER A 111 19.98 -2.71 -15.96
N LEU A 112 20.16 -3.26 -14.75
CA LEU A 112 20.05 -2.58 -13.45
C LEU A 112 18.65 -2.06 -13.11
N HIS A 113 17.60 -2.55 -13.77
CA HIS A 113 16.23 -2.27 -13.41
C HIS A 113 15.79 -3.22 -12.31
N GLN A 114 15.08 -2.70 -11.31
CA GLN A 114 14.53 -3.50 -10.22
C GLN A 114 13.42 -4.43 -10.73
N GLN A 115 13.56 -5.73 -10.47
CA GLN A 115 12.58 -6.75 -10.84
C GLN A 115 12.20 -7.59 -9.63
N LEU A 116 10.91 -7.86 -9.49
CA LEU A 116 10.39 -8.64 -8.37
C LEU A 116 10.73 -10.13 -8.49
N CYS A 117 11.18 -10.65 -7.35
CA CYS A 117 11.58 -12.04 -7.17
C CYS A 117 10.90 -12.61 -5.92
N THR A 118 10.84 -13.93 -5.84
CA THR A 118 10.48 -14.67 -4.63
C THR A 118 11.57 -15.67 -4.27
N SER A 119 11.66 -15.99 -2.99
CA SER A 119 12.51 -17.05 -2.47
C SER A 119 11.76 -17.82 -1.38
N ASP A 120 11.90 -19.13 -1.39
CA ASP A 120 11.36 -20.00 -0.33
C ASP A 120 12.48 -20.36 0.63
N LEU A 121 12.18 -20.45 1.91
CA LEU A 121 13.07 -20.93 2.95
C LEU A 121 12.98 -22.44 3.03
N LEU A 122 14.05 -23.14 2.67
CA LEU A 122 14.17 -24.59 2.81
C LEU A 122 15.16 -24.94 3.91
N GLY A 123 14.66 -25.43 5.02
CA GLY A 123 15.48 -25.60 6.24
C GLY A 123 15.92 -24.25 6.79
N ASP A 124 17.23 -23.99 6.75
CA ASP A 124 17.87 -22.78 7.29
C ASP A 124 18.35 -21.82 6.20
N GLU A 125 18.16 -22.16 4.92
CA GLU A 125 18.71 -21.41 3.80
C GLU A 125 17.60 -20.94 2.86
N TRP A 126 17.69 -19.67 2.47
CA TRP A 126 16.84 -19.13 1.40
C TRP A 126 17.28 -19.67 0.05
N CYS A 127 16.34 -20.19 -0.71
CA CYS A 127 16.57 -20.67 -2.06
C CYS A 127 17.06 -19.55 -2.99
N LYS A 128 17.58 -19.93 -4.14
CA LYS A 128 17.90 -18.95 -5.20
C LYS A 128 16.64 -18.19 -5.59
N PRO A 129 16.72 -16.84 -5.68
CA PRO A 129 15.62 -16.03 -6.12
C PRO A 129 15.05 -16.47 -7.47
N GLN A 130 13.75 -16.47 -7.59
CA GLN A 130 13.01 -16.75 -8.81
C GLN A 130 12.21 -15.51 -9.22
N SER A 131 12.33 -15.08 -10.47
CA SER A 131 11.56 -13.94 -10.99
C SER A 131 10.08 -14.26 -11.01
N LEU A 132 9.27 -13.31 -10.60
CA LEU A 132 7.81 -13.43 -10.65
C LEU A 132 7.32 -13.30 -12.08
N GLN A 133 6.62 -14.33 -12.58
CA GLN A 133 6.09 -14.36 -13.94
C GLN A 133 4.80 -13.55 -14.03
N GLY A 134 4.61 -12.82 -15.16
CA GLY A 134 3.40 -12.05 -15.44
C GLY A 134 3.42 -10.58 -14.95
N ILE A 135 4.33 -10.22 -14.05
CA ILE A 135 4.39 -8.86 -13.47
C ILE A 135 5.01 -7.85 -14.44
N SER A 136 5.92 -8.26 -15.30
CA SER A 136 6.69 -7.38 -16.18
C SER A 136 5.91 -6.84 -17.40
N GLU A 137 4.65 -7.25 -17.59
CA GLU A 137 3.86 -6.76 -18.72
C GLU A 137 3.49 -5.28 -18.54
N GLY A 138 4.12 -4.40 -19.32
CA GLY A 138 3.94 -2.95 -19.24
C GLY A 138 4.66 -2.29 -18.04
N ILE A 139 5.45 -3.05 -17.27
CA ILE A 139 6.21 -2.57 -16.11
C ILE A 139 7.71 -2.70 -16.40
N SER A 140 8.43 -1.59 -16.33
CA SER A 140 9.88 -1.53 -16.54
C SER A 140 10.68 -1.76 -15.28
N GLU A 141 10.20 -1.30 -14.13
CA GLU A 141 10.78 -1.50 -12.80
C GLU A 141 9.70 -1.89 -11.80
N SER A 142 10.01 -2.81 -10.88
CA SER A 142 9.09 -3.25 -9.83
C SER A 142 9.81 -3.46 -8.51
N ALA A 143 9.23 -2.93 -7.41
CA ALA A 143 9.80 -2.98 -6.07
C ALA A 143 8.70 -2.89 -5.00
N TYR A 144 9.06 -2.91 -3.72
CA TYR A 144 8.17 -2.75 -2.57
C TYR A 144 6.98 -3.73 -2.57
N PRO A 145 7.23 -5.04 -2.61
CA PRO A 145 6.19 -6.05 -2.68
C PRO A 145 5.40 -6.19 -1.39
N PHE A 146 4.13 -6.54 -1.52
CA PHE A 146 3.26 -6.94 -0.42
C PHE A 146 2.25 -7.99 -0.90
N MET A 147 2.22 -9.16 -0.25
CA MET A 147 1.24 -10.22 -0.50
C MET A 147 0.16 -10.17 0.58
N MET A 148 -1.10 -10.14 0.17
CA MET A 148 -2.23 -10.25 1.09
C MET A 148 -2.26 -11.63 1.78
N ALA A 149 -2.93 -11.71 2.92
CA ALA A 149 -3.10 -12.97 3.66
C ALA A 149 -3.88 -14.05 2.89
N ASP A 150 -4.58 -13.68 1.80
CA ASP A 150 -5.24 -14.63 0.89
C ASP A 150 -4.24 -15.44 0.04
N GLY A 151 -2.96 -15.04 -0.01
CA GLY A 151 -1.92 -15.66 -0.82
C GLY A 151 -2.11 -15.49 -2.34
N LEU A 152 -3.05 -14.65 -2.76
CA LEU A 152 -3.41 -14.44 -4.16
C LEU A 152 -3.26 -12.99 -4.60
N THR A 153 -3.70 -12.04 -3.77
CA THR A 153 -3.67 -10.61 -4.09
C THR A 153 -2.31 -10.02 -3.73
N PHE A 154 -1.68 -9.40 -4.71
CA PHE A 154 -0.31 -8.91 -4.60
C PHE A 154 -0.22 -7.44 -5.01
N TYR A 155 0.35 -6.63 -4.13
CA TYR A 155 0.62 -5.22 -4.35
C TYR A 155 2.11 -4.97 -4.48
N PHE A 156 2.49 -4.01 -5.31
CA PHE A 156 3.88 -3.59 -5.48
C PHE A 156 3.95 -2.19 -6.06
N ALA A 157 5.08 -1.52 -5.91
CA ALA A 157 5.36 -0.29 -6.63
C ALA A 157 6.02 -0.61 -7.97
N GLY A 158 5.54 0.00 -9.04
CA GLY A 158 6.04 -0.21 -10.39
C GLY A 158 6.20 1.09 -11.17
N LYS A 159 7.12 1.09 -12.13
CA LYS A 159 7.20 2.11 -13.17
C LYS A 159 6.82 1.46 -14.50
N GLY A 160 5.93 2.07 -15.22
CA GLY A 160 5.46 1.50 -16.49
C GLY A 160 4.59 2.45 -17.30
N GLU A 161 3.99 1.90 -18.34
CA GLU A 161 3.16 2.70 -19.27
C GLU A 161 1.91 3.28 -18.59
N GLU A 162 1.39 2.61 -17.57
CA GLU A 162 0.20 3.04 -16.82
C GLU A 162 0.53 3.89 -15.58
N SER A 163 1.82 4.13 -15.29
CA SER A 163 2.22 5.04 -14.22
C SER A 163 1.89 6.49 -14.58
N ILE A 164 1.45 7.27 -13.58
CA ILE A 164 1.17 8.70 -13.72
C ILE A 164 2.27 9.56 -13.09
N GLY A 165 3.09 8.95 -12.22
CA GLY A 165 4.25 9.57 -11.58
C GLY A 165 5.54 8.80 -11.84
N GLY A 166 6.35 8.68 -10.81
CA GLY A 166 7.53 7.82 -10.82
C GLY A 166 7.17 6.36 -10.57
N TYR A 167 7.31 5.90 -9.31
CA TYR A 167 6.70 4.66 -8.86
C TYR A 167 5.22 4.88 -8.56
N ASP A 168 4.36 4.03 -9.09
CA ASP A 168 2.94 3.93 -8.74
C ASP A 168 2.66 2.56 -8.11
N ILE A 169 1.63 2.48 -7.28
CA ILE A 169 1.16 1.21 -6.71
C ILE A 169 0.33 0.47 -7.75
N PHE A 170 0.69 -0.78 -7.98
CA PHE A 170 -0.04 -1.73 -8.81
C PHE A 170 -0.57 -2.87 -7.98
N MET A 171 -1.66 -3.46 -8.43
CA MET A 171 -2.25 -4.67 -7.88
C MET A 171 -2.32 -5.74 -8.97
N THR A 172 -2.03 -6.98 -8.59
CA THR A 172 -2.22 -8.15 -9.44
C THR A 172 -2.72 -9.33 -8.61
N ARG A 173 -3.08 -10.41 -9.27
CA ARG A 173 -3.49 -11.65 -8.62
C ARG A 173 -2.73 -12.83 -9.17
N TYR A 174 -2.33 -13.72 -8.28
CA TYR A 174 -1.71 -14.98 -8.66
C TYR A 174 -2.76 -15.95 -9.20
N ASP A 175 -2.50 -16.52 -10.38
CA ASP A 175 -3.29 -17.59 -10.96
C ASP A 175 -2.53 -18.93 -10.84
N ALA A 176 -3.01 -19.79 -9.96
CA ALA A 176 -2.42 -21.10 -9.70
C ALA A 176 -2.47 -22.04 -10.93
N ARG A 177 -3.32 -21.78 -11.93
CA ARG A 177 -3.43 -22.61 -13.14
C ARG A 177 -2.27 -22.35 -14.10
N SER A 178 -1.93 -21.07 -14.28
CA SER A 178 -0.81 -20.65 -15.12
C SER A 178 0.52 -20.56 -14.35
N ASN A 179 0.48 -20.68 -13.03
CA ASN A 179 1.63 -20.47 -12.13
C ASN A 179 2.29 -19.10 -12.37
N SER A 180 1.48 -18.08 -12.59
CA SER A 180 1.93 -16.72 -12.90
C SER A 180 0.95 -15.69 -12.32
N PHE A 181 1.40 -14.46 -12.21
CA PHE A 181 0.53 -13.34 -11.90
C PHE A 181 -0.23 -12.87 -13.16
N LEU A 182 -1.43 -12.35 -12.97
CA LEU A 182 -2.19 -11.68 -14.02
C LEU A 182 -1.54 -10.34 -14.36
N LYS A 183 -1.97 -9.71 -15.46
CA LYS A 183 -1.52 -8.36 -15.82
C LYS A 183 -1.77 -7.39 -14.65
N PRO A 184 -0.75 -6.65 -14.20
CA PRO A 184 -0.93 -5.66 -13.14
C PRO A 184 -1.87 -4.52 -13.53
N GLU A 185 -2.64 -4.03 -12.57
CA GLU A 185 -3.54 -2.89 -12.71
C GLU A 185 -3.10 -1.77 -11.78
N ASN A 186 -3.02 -0.53 -12.27
CA ASN A 186 -2.77 0.65 -11.46
C ASN A 186 -3.96 0.87 -10.52
N ILE A 187 -3.72 0.97 -9.20
CA ILE A 187 -4.82 1.09 -8.22
C ILE A 187 -5.46 2.48 -8.20
N GLY A 188 -4.86 3.46 -8.85
CA GLY A 188 -5.40 4.80 -9.03
C GLY A 188 -5.32 5.69 -7.81
N MET A 189 -6.03 6.82 -7.89
CA MET A 189 -6.07 7.82 -6.82
C MET A 189 -7.03 7.41 -5.69
N PRO A 190 -6.75 7.79 -4.45
CA PRO A 190 -5.71 8.70 -3.99
C PRO A 190 -4.36 8.05 -3.69
N PHE A 191 -4.21 6.73 -3.87
CA PHE A 191 -2.97 6.02 -3.53
C PHE A 191 -1.83 6.45 -4.45
N ASN A 192 -2.09 6.55 -5.76
CA ASN A 192 -1.13 7.00 -6.75
C ASN A 192 -1.24 8.50 -7.03
N SER A 193 -0.12 9.11 -7.40
CA SER A 193 0.04 10.55 -7.65
C SER A 193 1.09 10.81 -8.72
N GLU A 194 1.30 12.07 -9.09
CA GLU A 194 2.38 12.48 -10.00
C GLU A 194 3.79 12.39 -9.35
N ALA A 195 3.89 12.00 -8.09
CA ALA A 195 5.14 11.77 -7.36
C ALA A 195 5.54 10.28 -7.39
N ASN A 196 6.30 9.81 -6.40
CA ASN A 196 6.53 8.39 -6.22
C ASN A 196 5.66 7.87 -5.07
N ASP A 197 4.95 6.80 -5.34
CA ASP A 197 4.12 6.07 -4.39
C ASP A 197 4.72 4.66 -4.25
N TYR A 198 5.24 4.34 -3.05
CA TYR A 198 6.18 3.22 -2.91
C TYR A 198 5.57 1.97 -2.34
N LEU A 199 5.00 2.05 -1.16
CA LEU A 199 4.54 0.90 -0.39
C LEU A 199 3.03 0.93 -0.28
N PHE A 200 2.41 -0.24 -0.39
CA PHE A 200 1.00 -0.44 -0.06
C PHE A 200 0.87 -1.75 0.71
N ALA A 201 0.31 -1.70 1.90
CA ALA A 201 0.11 -2.87 2.74
C ALA A 201 -1.25 -2.80 3.45
N ILE A 202 -1.90 -3.94 3.63
CA ILE A 202 -3.16 -4.04 4.36
C ILE A 202 -3.02 -5.12 5.43
N ASP A 203 -3.13 -4.71 6.67
CA ASP A 203 -3.32 -5.61 7.79
C ASP A 203 -4.81 -5.90 7.95
N GLU A 204 -5.25 -7.05 7.43
CA GLU A 204 -6.66 -7.46 7.47
C GLU A 204 -7.12 -7.78 8.90
N TYR A 205 -6.21 -8.23 9.76
CA TYR A 205 -6.52 -8.57 11.15
C TYR A 205 -6.74 -7.33 12.02
N ALA A 206 -5.91 -6.30 11.80
CA ALA A 206 -6.03 -5.03 12.49
C ALA A 206 -7.02 -4.07 11.81
N HIS A 207 -7.46 -4.37 10.59
CA HIS A 207 -8.28 -3.49 9.76
C HIS A 207 -7.60 -2.14 9.53
N ILE A 208 -6.30 -2.16 9.26
CA ILE A 208 -5.45 -1.00 9.01
C ILE A 208 -4.71 -1.18 7.70
N GLY A 209 -4.71 -0.14 6.88
CA GLY A 209 -3.92 -0.07 5.66
C GLY A 209 -2.84 1.00 5.76
N TYR A 210 -1.80 0.82 4.98
CA TYR A 210 -0.63 1.71 4.91
C TYR A 210 -0.28 1.96 3.46
N PHE A 211 0.09 3.19 3.14
CA PHE A 211 0.80 3.50 1.90
C PHE A 211 1.79 4.63 2.10
N VAL A 212 2.85 4.64 1.31
CA VAL A 212 3.93 5.62 1.40
C VAL A 212 4.01 6.41 0.10
N SER A 213 4.09 7.72 0.21
CA SER A 213 4.22 8.63 -0.91
C SER A 213 5.20 9.75 -0.60
N ASP A 214 6.00 10.17 -1.57
CA ASP A 214 6.82 11.38 -1.43
C ASP A 214 6.16 12.65 -2.01
N ARG A 215 4.85 12.57 -2.33
CA ARG A 215 4.08 13.74 -2.76
C ARG A 215 4.24 14.89 -1.78
N ARG A 216 4.61 16.06 -2.30
CA ARG A 216 4.80 17.29 -1.52
C ARG A 216 5.83 17.19 -0.38
N GLN A 217 6.71 16.19 -0.41
CA GLN A 217 7.76 16.04 0.58
C GLN A 217 9.10 16.56 0.03
N PRO A 218 9.98 17.08 0.90
CA PRO A 218 11.36 17.39 0.53
C PRO A 218 12.09 16.13 0.07
N GLU A 219 13.14 16.32 -0.73
CA GLU A 219 14.02 15.23 -1.15
C GLU A 219 14.53 14.42 0.06
N GLY A 220 14.51 13.09 -0.06
CA GLY A 220 14.90 12.16 1.00
C GLY A 220 13.81 11.83 2.01
N LYS A 221 12.69 12.57 2.03
CA LYS A 221 11.55 12.31 2.91
C LYS A 221 10.37 11.71 2.16
N ALA A 222 9.52 11.01 2.88
CA ALA A 222 8.22 10.57 2.41
C ALA A 222 7.20 10.57 3.57
N CYS A 223 5.94 10.43 3.22
CA CYS A 223 4.83 10.37 4.16
C CYS A 223 4.24 8.96 4.16
N LEU A 224 4.18 8.34 5.31
CA LEU A 224 3.40 7.14 5.58
C LEU A 224 1.97 7.58 5.93
N TYR A 225 1.02 7.19 5.13
CA TYR A 225 -0.41 7.36 5.40
C TYR A 225 -0.98 6.08 5.98
N ILE A 226 -1.76 6.20 7.03
CA ILE A 226 -2.43 5.11 7.73
C ILE A 226 -3.92 5.27 7.48
N PHE A 227 -4.58 4.24 6.92
CA PHE A 227 -5.97 4.35 6.47
C PHE A 227 -6.82 3.14 6.88
N ILE A 228 -8.14 3.28 6.76
CA ILE A 228 -9.09 2.19 6.96
C ILE A 228 -9.31 1.49 5.61
N PRO A 229 -8.90 0.22 5.46
CA PRO A 229 -9.17 -0.54 4.25
C PRO A 229 -10.67 -0.81 4.10
N GLN A 230 -11.19 -0.65 2.88
CA GLN A 230 -12.59 -0.92 2.57
C GLN A 230 -12.72 -2.26 1.85
N SER A 231 -13.79 -3.00 2.14
CA SER A 231 -14.09 -4.29 1.51
C SER A 231 -14.48 -4.17 0.03
N SER A 232 -14.88 -2.97 -0.40
CA SER A 232 -15.23 -2.68 -1.80
C SER A 232 -14.78 -1.27 -2.18
N ARG A 233 -14.34 -1.11 -3.44
CA ARG A 233 -13.98 0.20 -3.98
C ARG A 233 -15.22 1.06 -4.13
N LYS A 234 -15.28 2.18 -3.43
CA LYS A 234 -16.27 3.24 -3.58
C LYS A 234 -15.57 4.49 -4.10
N THR A 235 -16.17 5.18 -5.06
CA THR A 235 -15.66 6.44 -5.60
C THR A 235 -16.51 7.62 -5.13
N TYR A 236 -15.97 8.82 -5.20
CA TYR A 236 -16.75 10.03 -4.93
C TYR A 236 -17.75 10.28 -6.05
N ASP A 237 -19.01 10.50 -5.68
CA ASP A 237 -20.09 10.77 -6.64
C ASP A 237 -20.00 12.23 -7.12
N PRO A 238 -19.82 12.51 -8.42
CA PRO A 238 -19.76 13.86 -8.97
C PRO A 238 -21.08 14.64 -8.85
N ILE A 239 -22.18 13.98 -8.49
CA ILE A 239 -23.45 14.66 -8.17
C ILE A 239 -23.39 15.28 -6.77
N VAL A 240 -22.66 14.64 -5.84
CA VAL A 240 -22.56 15.07 -4.45
C VAL A 240 -21.36 15.99 -4.23
N TYR A 241 -20.23 15.70 -4.87
CA TYR A 241 -18.96 16.41 -4.69
C TYR A 241 -18.59 17.22 -5.93
N THR A 242 -18.12 18.42 -5.71
CA THR A 242 -17.60 19.27 -6.80
C THR A 242 -16.28 18.74 -7.36
N PRO A 243 -15.90 19.06 -8.60
CA PRO A 243 -14.59 18.67 -9.15
C PRO A 243 -13.39 19.16 -8.31
N ALA A 244 -13.54 20.29 -7.62
CA ALA A 244 -12.50 20.82 -6.74
C ALA A 244 -12.34 19.97 -5.46
N GLU A 245 -13.44 19.51 -4.87
CA GLU A 245 -13.42 18.60 -3.72
C GLU A 245 -12.83 17.24 -4.11
N ILE A 246 -13.27 16.65 -5.23
CA ILE A 246 -12.72 15.38 -5.74
C ILE A 246 -11.21 15.50 -5.98
N ARG A 247 -10.75 16.63 -6.55
CA ARG A 247 -9.32 16.92 -6.68
C ARG A 247 -8.63 16.97 -5.31
N GLY A 248 -9.24 17.62 -4.31
CA GLY A 248 -8.73 17.68 -2.95
C GLY A 248 -8.54 16.29 -2.33
N PHE A 249 -9.51 15.38 -2.53
CA PHE A 249 -9.42 13.99 -2.08
C PHE A 249 -8.36 13.19 -2.85
N ALA A 250 -8.30 13.33 -4.17
CA ALA A 250 -7.31 12.68 -5.02
C ALA A 250 -5.87 13.03 -4.62
N ASP A 251 -5.63 14.32 -4.39
CA ASP A 251 -4.32 14.86 -4.02
C ASP A 251 -4.03 14.70 -2.52
N ILE A 252 -4.99 14.27 -1.71
CA ILE A 252 -4.92 14.26 -0.24
C ILE A 252 -4.48 15.64 0.26
N SER A 253 -5.21 16.69 -0.14
CA SER A 253 -4.90 18.05 0.25
C SER A 253 -4.95 18.26 1.77
N SER A 254 -5.86 17.54 2.43
CA SER A 254 -5.97 17.41 3.88
C SER A 254 -6.50 16.03 4.24
N ILE A 255 -5.86 15.33 5.17
CA ILE A 255 -6.38 14.06 5.69
C ILE A 255 -7.71 14.25 6.43
N ALA A 256 -7.94 15.42 7.01
CA ALA A 256 -9.16 15.74 7.75
C ALA A 256 -10.41 15.72 6.85
N ASP A 257 -10.27 16.02 5.57
CA ASP A 257 -11.37 16.00 4.59
C ASP A 257 -11.92 14.57 4.37
N THR A 258 -11.14 13.53 4.73
CA THR A 258 -11.53 12.13 4.60
C THR A 258 -12.30 11.58 5.80
N TRP A 259 -12.44 12.34 6.91
CA TRP A 259 -12.91 11.78 8.20
C TRP A 259 -14.44 11.64 8.33
N GLY A 260 -15.22 12.27 7.46
CA GLY A 260 -16.68 12.29 7.59
C GLY A 260 -17.13 12.80 8.96
N ASN A 261 -17.90 12.00 9.72
CA ASN A 261 -18.30 12.32 11.09
C ASN A 261 -17.23 12.05 12.16
N GLY A 262 -16.11 11.39 11.78
CA GLY A 262 -14.97 11.10 12.63
C GLY A 262 -15.10 9.89 13.57
N GLU A 263 -16.25 9.20 13.60
CA GLU A 263 -16.47 8.03 14.46
C GLU A 263 -15.60 6.84 14.02
N GLU A 264 -15.63 6.51 12.72
CA GLU A 264 -14.82 5.42 12.15
C GLU A 264 -13.32 5.66 12.35
N ARG A 265 -12.88 6.91 12.15
CA ARG A 265 -11.50 7.32 12.42
C ARG A 265 -11.11 7.07 13.87
N SER A 266 -11.95 7.48 14.82
CA SER A 266 -11.66 7.34 16.26
C SER A 266 -11.52 5.88 16.68
N ALA A 267 -12.41 5.01 16.18
CA ALA A 267 -12.35 3.57 16.41
C ALA A 267 -11.09 2.95 15.79
N ALA A 268 -10.74 3.33 14.57
CA ALA A 268 -9.55 2.83 13.89
C ALA A 268 -8.25 3.32 14.54
N LEU A 269 -8.20 4.56 15.02
CA LEU A 269 -7.05 5.08 15.76
C LEU A 269 -6.82 4.31 17.06
N ALA A 270 -7.88 3.94 17.78
CA ALA A 270 -7.77 3.11 18.97
C ALA A 270 -7.21 1.72 18.65
N ARG A 271 -7.63 1.09 17.53
CA ARG A 271 -7.07 -0.19 17.05
C ARG A 271 -5.58 -0.04 16.71
N TYR A 272 -5.21 0.98 15.97
CA TYR A 272 -3.82 1.26 15.60
C TYR A 272 -2.93 1.45 16.84
N GLN A 273 -3.41 2.17 17.85
CA GLN A 273 -2.69 2.34 19.12
C GLN A 273 -2.56 1.02 19.88
N ALA A 274 -3.56 0.15 19.83
CA ALA A 274 -3.51 -1.17 20.47
C ALA A 274 -2.43 -2.08 19.87
N ILE A 275 -2.26 -2.08 18.55
CA ILE A 275 -1.16 -2.81 17.88
C ILE A 275 0.18 -2.32 18.42
N SER A 276 0.35 -1.02 18.56
CA SER A 276 1.57 -0.38 19.08
C SER A 276 1.98 -0.86 20.45
N ILE A 277 1.00 -0.99 21.34
CA ILE A 277 1.24 -1.43 22.73
C ILE A 277 1.61 -2.92 22.77
N ASN A 278 1.02 -3.74 21.93
CA ASN A 278 1.31 -5.17 21.87
C ASN A 278 2.69 -5.46 21.26
N SER A 279 3.11 -4.70 20.24
CA SER A 279 4.45 -4.81 19.64
C SER A 279 5.56 -4.40 20.62
N LEU A 280 5.34 -3.40 21.47
CA LEU A 280 6.30 -2.98 22.51
C LEU A 280 6.38 -3.97 23.68
N LYS A 281 5.31 -4.72 23.95
CA LYS A 281 5.31 -5.77 25.00
C LYS A 281 6.03 -7.04 24.56
N GLY A 282 6.16 -7.29 23.25
CA GLY A 282 6.87 -8.46 22.70
C GLY A 282 8.39 -8.36 22.75
N THR A 283 8.98 -7.19 23.06
CA THR A 283 10.44 -6.98 23.08
C THR A 283 11.10 -7.05 24.47
N ASN A 284 10.34 -7.07 25.54
CA ASN A 284 10.88 -7.20 26.90
C ASN A 284 9.86 -7.91 27.78
N THR A 285 9.97 -9.22 27.95
CA THR A 285 9.85 -9.88 29.29
C THR A 285 9.83 -11.41 29.16
N ASP A 286 10.71 -12.06 29.89
CA ASP A 286 10.48 -13.35 30.55
C ASP A 286 9.38 -13.21 31.63
N ALA A 287 8.22 -12.70 31.26
CA ALA A 287 7.06 -12.64 32.15
C ALA A 287 5.99 -13.57 31.57
N GLN A 288 5.68 -14.60 32.35
CA GLN A 288 4.49 -15.45 32.14
C GLN A 288 3.27 -14.59 31.81
N PRO A 289 2.47 -14.94 30.79
CA PRO A 289 1.25 -14.19 30.49
C PRO A 289 0.28 -14.33 31.65
N ASP A 290 -0.10 -13.23 32.25
CA ASP A 290 -1.25 -13.15 33.14
C ASP A 290 -2.52 -13.56 32.39
N ASP A 291 -3.21 -14.54 32.90
CA ASP A 291 -4.31 -15.34 32.35
C ASP A 291 -5.64 -14.55 32.17
N ASN A 292 -5.63 -13.21 32.06
CA ASN A 292 -6.85 -12.40 32.08
C ASN A 292 -6.99 -11.30 31.01
N THR A 293 -6.18 -11.28 29.95
CA THR A 293 -6.41 -10.38 28.82
C THR A 293 -6.68 -11.17 27.53
N VAL A 294 -7.85 -11.77 27.45
CA VAL A 294 -8.44 -12.16 26.16
C VAL A 294 -8.77 -10.85 25.43
N ALA A 295 -7.93 -10.47 24.47
CA ALA A 295 -8.22 -9.36 23.57
C ALA A 295 -9.62 -9.61 22.98
N SER A 296 -10.55 -8.69 23.18
CA SER A 296 -11.87 -8.77 22.61
C SER A 296 -11.74 -8.78 21.09
N LEU A 297 -12.10 -9.91 20.50
CA LEU A 297 -12.04 -10.09 19.06
C LEU A 297 -13.27 -9.45 18.43
N GLU A 298 -13.07 -8.42 17.63
CA GLU A 298 -14.13 -7.84 16.83
C GLU A 298 -14.48 -8.74 15.64
N LEU A 299 -15.73 -9.13 15.52
CA LEU A 299 -16.28 -9.85 14.39
C LEU A 299 -17.32 -8.99 13.67
N VAL A 300 -17.02 -8.61 12.43
CA VAL A 300 -17.97 -7.89 11.57
C VAL A 300 -19.07 -8.86 11.14
N ILE A 301 -20.29 -8.58 11.51
CA ILE A 301 -21.48 -9.37 11.14
C ILE A 301 -22.06 -8.90 9.81
N ASN A 302 -22.24 -7.59 9.67
CA ASN A 302 -22.66 -6.91 8.41
C ASN A 302 -22.12 -5.47 8.42
N ASP A 303 -22.46 -4.70 7.39
CA ASP A 303 -21.96 -3.33 7.19
C ASP A 303 -22.30 -2.35 8.34
N ALA A 304 -23.25 -2.71 9.22
CA ALA A 304 -23.71 -1.87 10.32
C ALA A 304 -23.41 -2.43 11.70
N LEU A 305 -22.97 -3.71 11.81
CA LEU A 305 -22.86 -4.41 13.08
C LEU A 305 -21.52 -5.13 13.19
N THR A 306 -20.76 -4.76 14.21
CA THR A 306 -19.53 -5.43 14.63
C THR A 306 -19.65 -5.82 16.10
N TYR A 307 -19.37 -7.06 16.42
CA TYR A 307 -19.47 -7.62 17.76
C TYR A 307 -18.08 -7.90 18.32
N SER A 308 -17.89 -7.57 19.59
CA SER A 308 -16.63 -7.78 20.31
C SER A 308 -16.74 -8.80 21.45
N SER A 309 -17.95 -9.24 21.76
CA SER A 309 -18.24 -10.14 22.85
C SER A 309 -19.29 -11.17 22.47
N ALA A 310 -19.20 -12.37 23.04
CA ALA A 310 -20.25 -13.40 22.90
C ALA A 310 -21.63 -12.94 23.42
N LYS A 311 -21.69 -11.86 24.21
CA LYS A 311 -22.94 -11.29 24.74
C LYS A 311 -23.64 -10.39 23.71
N ASP A 312 -22.93 -9.92 22.68
CA ASP A 312 -23.47 -9.03 21.65
C ASP A 312 -24.39 -9.79 20.68
N PHE A 313 -24.22 -11.12 20.60
CA PHE A 313 -24.99 -11.97 19.69
C PHE A 313 -26.43 -12.18 20.17
N ARG A 314 -27.36 -11.99 19.25
CA ARG A 314 -28.79 -12.31 19.44
C ARG A 314 -29.05 -13.80 19.26
N SER A 315 -28.30 -14.45 18.38
CA SER A 315 -28.35 -15.89 18.15
C SER A 315 -27.51 -16.63 19.19
N ARG A 316 -28.16 -17.55 19.91
CA ARG A 316 -27.44 -18.44 20.85
C ARG A 316 -26.43 -19.35 20.11
N GLU A 317 -26.78 -19.77 18.91
CA GLU A 317 -25.90 -20.58 18.04
C GLU A 317 -24.67 -19.77 17.63
N ALA A 318 -24.85 -18.53 17.16
CA ALA A 318 -23.75 -17.65 16.79
C ALA A 318 -22.83 -17.34 17.99
N ALA A 319 -23.38 -17.12 19.19
CA ALA A 319 -22.59 -16.90 20.40
C ALA A 319 -21.71 -18.10 20.76
N VAL A 320 -22.19 -19.34 20.53
CA VAL A 320 -21.39 -20.56 20.73
C VAL A 320 -20.30 -20.69 19.69
N LEU A 321 -20.63 -20.48 18.41
CA LEU A 321 -19.66 -20.50 17.30
C LEU A 321 -18.56 -19.44 17.49
N TYR A 322 -18.92 -18.26 17.97
CA TYR A 322 -17.95 -17.20 18.28
C TYR A 322 -16.97 -17.60 19.39
N LYS A 323 -17.43 -18.31 20.44
CA LYS A 323 -16.51 -18.83 21.46
C LYS A 323 -15.54 -19.86 20.89
N HIS A 324 -16.00 -20.76 20.04
CA HIS A 324 -15.14 -21.71 19.33
C HIS A 324 -14.16 -21.01 18.38
N LEU A 325 -14.57 -19.92 17.77
CA LEU A 325 -13.70 -19.09 16.95
C LEU A 325 -12.54 -18.50 17.78
N ILE A 326 -12.84 -17.92 18.94
CA ILE A 326 -11.83 -17.38 19.86
C ILE A 326 -10.87 -18.49 20.31
N GLU A 327 -11.40 -19.64 20.75
CA GLU A 327 -10.59 -20.78 21.18
C GLU A 327 -9.65 -21.28 20.06
N THR A 328 -10.17 -21.39 18.83
CA THR A 328 -9.38 -21.84 17.66
C THR A 328 -8.28 -20.83 17.31
N ARG A 329 -8.56 -19.54 17.39
CA ARG A 329 -7.54 -18.49 17.17
C ARG A 329 -6.47 -18.53 18.27
N GLN A 330 -6.85 -18.78 19.51
CA GLN A 330 -5.91 -18.92 20.61
C GLN A 330 -5.01 -20.15 20.44
N GLN A 331 -5.57 -21.27 20.00
CA GLN A 331 -4.80 -22.48 19.67
C GLN A 331 -3.77 -22.19 18.55
N ARG A 332 -4.19 -21.51 17.49
CA ARG A 332 -3.28 -21.10 16.40
C ARG A 332 -2.16 -20.18 16.91
N CYS A 333 -2.47 -19.19 17.73
CA CYS A 333 -1.49 -18.27 18.30
C CYS A 333 -0.45 -19.03 19.15
N THR A 334 -0.92 -19.94 20.01
CA THR A 334 -0.03 -20.79 20.84
C THR A 334 0.86 -21.68 19.98
N LEU A 335 0.29 -22.29 18.93
CA LEU A 335 1.04 -23.18 18.03
C LEU A 335 2.08 -22.40 17.20
N ASN A 336 1.74 -21.20 16.73
CA ASN A 336 2.71 -20.33 16.06
C ASN A 336 3.87 -19.92 16.98
N GLY A 337 3.58 -19.63 18.26
CA GLY A 337 4.62 -19.37 19.25
C GLY A 337 5.53 -20.58 19.50
N GLN A 338 4.96 -21.81 19.50
CA GLN A 338 5.73 -23.04 19.59
C GLN A 338 6.56 -23.29 18.34
N LEU A 339 6.00 -23.09 17.15
CA LEU A 339 6.68 -23.18 15.86
C LEU A 339 7.91 -22.26 15.81
N LYS A 340 7.75 -21.01 16.24
CA LYS A 340 8.87 -20.05 16.31
C LYS A 340 9.99 -20.54 17.21
N LYS A 341 9.65 -21.13 18.37
CA LYS A 341 10.63 -21.75 19.28
C LYS A 341 11.28 -22.99 18.66
N SER A 342 10.52 -23.89 18.07
CA SER A 342 11.02 -25.12 17.43
C SER A 342 11.94 -24.81 16.24
N ARG A 343 11.61 -23.80 15.43
CA ARG A 343 12.47 -23.32 14.35
C ARG A 343 13.80 -22.77 14.90
N ASN A 344 13.77 -21.99 15.99
CA ASN A 344 14.99 -21.48 16.65
C ASN A 344 15.87 -22.60 17.23
N TYR A 345 15.25 -23.69 17.73
CA TYR A 345 15.97 -24.87 18.20
C TYR A 345 16.55 -25.69 17.04
N TYR A 346 15.78 -25.84 15.95
CA TYR A 346 16.21 -26.51 14.74
C TYR A 346 17.48 -25.87 14.14
N PHE A 347 17.62 -24.57 14.25
CA PHE A 347 18.79 -23.80 13.83
C PHE A 347 20.08 -24.24 14.55
N LYS A 348 19.95 -24.65 15.80
CA LYS A 348 21.07 -25.03 16.68
C LYS A 348 21.28 -26.56 16.77
N ALA A 349 20.31 -27.34 16.31
CA ALA A 349 20.32 -28.79 16.40
C ALA A 349 21.17 -29.43 15.28
N THR A 350 21.72 -30.62 15.58
CA THR A 350 22.53 -31.41 14.63
C THR A 350 22.08 -32.89 14.60
N GLY A 351 22.33 -33.56 13.49
CA GLY A 351 22.12 -35.01 13.37
C GLY A 351 20.67 -35.45 13.54
N ALA A 352 20.43 -36.46 14.38
CA ALA A 352 19.12 -37.06 14.59
C ALA A 352 18.09 -36.11 15.25
N GLU A 353 18.54 -35.18 16.08
CA GLU A 353 17.72 -34.17 16.72
C GLU A 353 17.12 -33.21 15.68
N LYS A 354 17.91 -32.78 14.72
CA LYS A 354 17.47 -31.93 13.59
C LYS A 354 16.38 -32.62 12.76
N GLN A 355 16.52 -33.94 12.52
CA GLN A 355 15.50 -34.72 11.80
C GLN A 355 14.19 -34.87 12.57
N SER A 356 14.24 -34.97 13.91
CA SER A 356 13.04 -35.01 14.75
C SER A 356 12.31 -33.67 14.72
N LEU A 357 13.05 -32.58 14.95
CA LEU A 357 12.51 -31.22 14.92
C LEU A 357 11.92 -30.88 13.56
N SER A 358 12.55 -31.28 12.46
CA SER A 358 12.02 -31.08 11.11
C SER A 358 10.61 -31.69 10.94
N ARG A 359 10.41 -32.92 11.44
CA ARG A 359 9.10 -33.59 11.38
C ARG A 359 8.05 -32.90 12.25
N GLU A 360 8.45 -32.46 13.46
CA GLU A 360 7.58 -31.73 14.37
C GLU A 360 7.16 -30.36 13.78
N ILE A 361 8.10 -29.62 13.15
CA ILE A 361 7.84 -28.36 12.48
C ILE A 361 6.84 -28.57 11.33
N LEU A 362 7.08 -29.52 10.43
CA LEU A 362 6.19 -29.82 9.30
C LEU A 362 4.78 -30.24 9.76
N GLN A 363 4.70 -30.99 10.85
CA GLN A 363 3.41 -31.38 11.42
C GLN A 363 2.67 -30.15 12.00
N ALA A 364 3.38 -29.30 12.74
CA ALA A 364 2.80 -28.10 13.30
C ALA A 364 2.39 -27.07 12.23
N GLU A 365 3.17 -26.94 11.16
CA GLU A 365 2.81 -26.11 9.99
C GLU A 365 1.53 -26.61 9.31
N THR A 366 1.39 -27.93 9.16
CA THR A 366 0.16 -28.53 8.63
C THR A 366 -1.05 -28.25 9.54
N GLU A 367 -0.85 -28.30 10.86
CA GLU A 367 -1.89 -28.01 11.84
C GLU A 367 -2.29 -26.52 11.81
N VAL A 368 -1.33 -25.59 11.66
CA VAL A 368 -1.62 -24.16 11.48
C VAL A 368 -2.48 -23.92 10.25
N ILE A 369 -2.19 -24.57 9.11
CA ILE A 369 -3.00 -24.47 7.90
C ILE A 369 -4.44 -24.97 8.17
N GLN A 370 -4.60 -26.07 8.89
CA GLN A 370 -5.93 -26.59 9.25
C GLN A 370 -6.69 -25.64 10.18
N LEU A 371 -6.00 -25.05 11.17
CA LEU A 371 -6.59 -24.07 12.07
C LEU A 371 -7.03 -22.80 11.33
N ASN A 372 -6.24 -22.30 10.37
CA ASN A 372 -6.61 -21.16 9.52
C ASN A 372 -7.89 -21.46 8.72
N SER A 373 -7.97 -22.61 8.08
CA SER A 373 -9.18 -23.06 7.37
C SER A 373 -10.40 -23.16 8.30
N ARG A 374 -10.19 -23.67 9.52
CA ARG A 374 -11.25 -23.79 10.53
C ARG A 374 -11.72 -22.42 11.02
N ILE A 375 -10.81 -21.50 11.27
CA ILE A 375 -11.10 -20.10 11.65
C ILE A 375 -12.01 -19.47 10.61
N HIS A 376 -11.63 -19.55 9.33
CA HIS A 376 -12.41 -18.97 8.22
C HIS A 376 -13.82 -19.57 8.12
N THR A 377 -13.93 -20.88 8.33
CA THR A 377 -15.23 -21.57 8.37
C THR A 377 -16.09 -21.07 9.53
N LEU A 378 -15.53 -21.00 10.75
CA LEU A 378 -16.21 -20.54 11.94
C LEU A 378 -16.67 -19.08 11.82
N GLU A 379 -15.88 -18.20 11.23
CA GLU A 379 -16.28 -16.81 10.96
C GLU A 379 -17.52 -16.74 10.07
N LYS A 380 -17.51 -17.51 8.98
CA LYS A 380 -18.64 -17.59 8.05
C LYS A 380 -19.88 -18.17 8.70
N GLU A 381 -19.73 -19.26 9.44
CA GLU A 381 -20.83 -19.93 10.17
C GLU A 381 -21.43 -18.99 11.24
N THR A 382 -20.58 -18.29 11.99
CA THR A 382 -21.00 -17.35 13.04
C THR A 382 -21.80 -16.19 12.44
N ARG A 383 -21.31 -15.57 11.36
CA ARG A 383 -22.04 -14.51 10.64
C ARG A 383 -23.38 -15.00 10.13
N ASN A 384 -23.41 -16.15 9.48
CA ASN A 384 -24.63 -16.70 8.91
C ASN A 384 -25.68 -17.05 9.97
N ALA A 385 -25.25 -17.57 11.14
CA ALA A 385 -26.14 -17.88 12.24
C ALA A 385 -26.72 -16.62 12.89
N GLU A 386 -25.96 -15.52 12.96
CA GLU A 386 -26.43 -14.25 13.50
C GLU A 386 -27.35 -13.52 12.52
N ILE A 387 -27.00 -13.46 11.24
CA ILE A 387 -27.80 -12.79 10.19
C ILE A 387 -29.21 -13.40 10.09
N LYS A 388 -29.36 -14.71 10.32
CA LYS A 388 -30.68 -15.38 10.33
C LYS A 388 -31.63 -14.88 11.42
N VAL A 389 -31.09 -14.29 12.50
CA VAL A 389 -31.87 -13.81 13.64
C VAL A 389 -32.06 -12.29 13.61
N ILE A 390 -31.20 -11.58 12.88
CA ILE A 390 -31.25 -10.12 12.74
C ILE A 390 -32.23 -9.70 11.65
N ASN A 391 -32.34 -10.48 10.57
CA ASN A 391 -33.30 -10.30 9.47
C ASN A 391 -34.63 -11.02 9.83
#